data_d826667e873554bdf6a29e2af5ada485
#
_entry.id   d826667e873554bdf6a29e2af5ada485
#
_cell.length_a   1.000
_cell.length_b   1.000
_cell.length_c   1.000
_cell.angle_alpha   90.00
_cell.angle_beta   90.00
_cell.angle_gamma   90.00
#
_symmetry.space_group_name_H-M   'P 1'
#
loop_
_entity.id
_entity.type
_entity.pdbx_description
1 polymer ?
#
loop_
_entity_poly.entity_id
_entity_poly.type
_entity_poly.pdbx_seq_one_letter_code
_entity_poly.pdbx_strand_id
1 'polypeptide(L)'
;MYRFFAALTILIFSASPAPAGTSGPQELKDLYFGEALYHAYQGDWFYAISRLDTELNQHHGLDEPERDTLYYHINQAEFAVGDFELAYRMHQRAGRAITAVINGNVEEQVRNEAIFRLARIYFQKDQPVNALYAVERISGDVPADIRNDLDFLRAQILMANGRFTDAARILQDLQDVKSLEGFSTYNLGIALIRDDRELQGREYLDLTGRINSKDALTLAIKDKSNLVLGTKLLEENNFESAKQVLDRVRLSGPFSNRALLGSGWAAAFQGRFDRALVPWSILAMREVTDASVQEAMLAAPYAYGKLDVYSKAAIMYSSALENFGIELDKLDASIKSIREGHFLRALVRQELKQDANWVVKLRKLPQTPETYYLLELMATHEFQESLQNYLDLEQLRRKLEAWQGDLDAFEEMIAQRREYYTPLLPVIDREFRHLDSQMRLRLEQRDRIAQRLKNMLVVPRPDYLATSGERICSEEIGLLEQRLSSGGSAVPESFTPRIKRLRGMLHWNIYTEYDQRFTEAYRHLLDLDHEVDLLKNQYTDFVRTRQAATQSYEGYDEVIRSQRIRIREAGEKVEVLMARQGHMLETVAVSELTKRRERLAEFQIKARFAMADSYDRATRAQTQERESQ
;
A
#
# COMPACT_ATOMS: atom_id res chain seq x y z
N MET A 1 35.50 -24.20 9.48
CA MET A 1 34.31 -25.02 9.79
C MET A 1 33.64 -24.40 11.02
N TYR A 2 32.82 -23.36 10.87
CA TYR A 2 31.81 -22.89 11.83
C TYR A 2 30.77 -22.06 11.05
N ARG A 3 29.59 -22.63 10.90
CA ARG A 3 28.42 -21.99 10.29
C ARG A 3 27.82 -21.03 11.33
N PHE A 4 27.85 -19.74 11.09
CA PHE A 4 27.01 -18.78 11.78
C PHE A 4 25.72 -18.60 10.98
N PHE A 5 24.63 -19.14 11.48
CA PHE A 5 23.28 -18.77 11.10
C PHE A 5 23.00 -17.37 11.68
N ALA A 6 23.04 -16.37 10.83
CA ALA A 6 22.46 -15.07 11.14
C ALA A 6 20.96 -15.16 10.91
N ALA A 7 20.19 -15.27 12.00
CA ALA A 7 18.75 -15.09 11.99
C ALA A 7 18.42 -13.66 11.57
N LEU A 8 18.02 -13.50 10.31
CA LEU A 8 17.51 -12.27 9.75
C LEU A 8 16.08 -12.07 10.28
N THR A 9 15.92 -11.28 11.32
CA THR A 9 14.59 -10.85 11.78
C THR A 9 14.06 -9.87 10.74
N ILE A 10 13.31 -10.38 9.80
CA ILE A 10 12.47 -9.61 8.89
C ILE A 10 11.40 -8.97 9.77
N LEU A 11 11.50 -7.68 10.04
CA LEU A 11 10.36 -6.84 10.42
C LEU A 11 9.45 -6.77 9.19
N ILE A 12 8.63 -7.79 9.04
CA ILE A 12 7.42 -7.71 8.25
C ILE A 12 6.59 -6.63 8.94
N PHE A 13 6.50 -5.45 8.33
CA PHE A 13 5.33 -4.63 8.51
C PHE A 13 4.19 -5.49 7.94
N SER A 14 3.62 -6.32 8.80
CA SER A 14 2.32 -6.87 8.54
C SER A 14 1.40 -5.65 8.36
N ALA A 15 0.98 -5.40 7.12
CA ALA A 15 -0.32 -4.81 6.94
C ALA A 15 -1.22 -5.71 7.79
N SER A 16 -1.61 -5.24 8.97
CA SER A 16 -2.56 -5.96 9.80
C SER A 16 -3.79 -6.12 8.93
N PRO A 17 -4.24 -7.34 8.65
CA PRO A 17 -5.57 -7.50 8.10
C PRO A 17 -6.50 -6.76 9.05
N ALA A 18 -7.47 -6.04 8.49
CA ALA A 18 -8.53 -5.43 9.27
C ALA A 18 -8.98 -6.43 10.35
N PRO A 19 -9.15 -6.02 11.62
CA PRO A 19 -9.51 -6.94 12.66
C PRO A 19 -10.82 -7.61 12.26
N ALA A 20 -10.73 -8.85 11.79
CA ALA A 20 -11.88 -9.71 11.70
C ALA A 20 -12.37 -9.85 13.14
N GLY A 21 -13.58 -9.35 13.41
CA GLY A 21 -14.28 -9.69 14.63
C GLY A 21 -14.15 -11.20 14.85
N THR A 22 -14.13 -11.67 16.07
CA THR A 22 -13.86 -13.04 16.56
C THR A 22 -14.75 -14.16 15.99
N SER A 23 -15.06 -14.10 14.70
CA SER A 23 -15.58 -15.19 13.87
C SER A 23 -14.38 -15.87 13.21
N GLY A 24 -14.31 -17.20 13.24
CA GLY A 24 -13.25 -18.00 12.62
C GLY A 24 -12.92 -17.59 11.18
N PRO A 25 -11.91 -18.20 10.53
CA PRO A 25 -11.43 -17.73 9.24
C PRO A 25 -12.62 -17.47 8.30
N GLN A 26 -12.81 -16.20 7.94
CA GLN A 26 -13.88 -15.81 7.02
C GLN A 26 -13.64 -16.52 5.69
N GLU A 27 -14.61 -17.31 5.27
CA GLU A 27 -14.57 -17.96 3.98
C GLU A 27 -14.56 -16.88 2.88
N LEU A 28 -13.54 -16.91 2.03
CA LEU A 28 -13.43 -16.00 0.92
C LEU A 28 -14.48 -16.38 -0.13
N LYS A 29 -15.55 -15.59 -0.25
CA LYS A 29 -16.68 -15.84 -1.16
C LYS A 29 -16.45 -15.24 -2.55
N ASP A 30 -15.63 -14.21 -2.64
CA ASP A 30 -15.32 -13.51 -3.88
C ASP A 30 -13.92 -13.87 -4.38
N LEU A 31 -13.88 -14.47 -5.57
CA LEU A 31 -12.62 -14.86 -6.22
C LEU A 31 -11.80 -13.64 -6.68
N TYR A 32 -12.46 -12.57 -7.12
CA TYR A 32 -11.80 -11.35 -7.60
C TYR A 32 -11.18 -10.56 -6.45
N PHE A 33 -11.88 -10.47 -5.33
CA PHE A 33 -11.32 -9.92 -4.11
C PHE A 33 -10.12 -10.75 -3.63
N GLY A 34 -10.21 -12.08 -3.72
CA GLY A 34 -9.10 -12.99 -3.42
C GLY A 34 -7.90 -12.80 -4.33
N GLU A 35 -8.12 -12.57 -5.63
CA GLU A 35 -7.06 -12.28 -6.60
C GLU A 35 -6.39 -10.94 -6.29
N ALA A 36 -7.15 -9.90 -5.95
CA ALA A 36 -6.61 -8.62 -5.54
C ALA A 36 -5.73 -8.75 -4.27
N LEU A 37 -6.19 -9.52 -3.28
CA LEU A 37 -5.40 -9.81 -2.07
C LEU A 37 -4.12 -10.59 -2.41
N TYR A 38 -4.19 -11.56 -3.34
CA TYR A 38 -3.01 -12.32 -3.79
C TYR A 38 -1.94 -11.39 -4.38
N HIS A 39 -2.33 -10.48 -5.28
CA HIS A 39 -1.41 -9.47 -5.82
C HIS A 39 -0.85 -8.54 -4.75
N ALA A 40 -1.67 -8.12 -3.79
CA ALA A 40 -1.21 -7.30 -2.68
C ALA A 40 -0.16 -8.01 -1.80
N TYR A 41 -0.35 -9.31 -1.50
CA TYR A 41 0.63 -10.10 -0.75
C TYR A 41 1.94 -10.32 -1.52
N GLN A 42 1.91 -10.30 -2.86
CA GLN A 42 3.09 -10.33 -3.71
C GLN A 42 3.82 -8.98 -3.79
N GLY A 43 3.22 -7.92 -3.26
CA GLY A 43 3.73 -6.55 -3.41
C GLY A 43 3.34 -5.88 -4.74
N ASP A 44 2.54 -6.54 -5.56
CA ASP A 44 2.05 -6.03 -6.84
C ASP A 44 0.85 -5.10 -6.65
N TRP A 45 1.05 -4.04 -5.89
CA TRP A 45 0.00 -3.11 -5.47
C TRP A 45 -0.81 -2.52 -6.62
N PHE A 46 -0.16 -2.25 -7.74
CA PHE A 46 -0.83 -1.70 -8.90
C PHE A 46 -1.85 -2.67 -9.50
N TYR A 47 -1.50 -3.96 -9.62
CA TYR A 47 -2.44 -4.98 -10.09
C TYR A 47 -3.55 -5.21 -9.08
N ALA A 48 -3.24 -5.23 -7.79
CA ALA A 48 -4.23 -5.33 -6.72
C ALA A 48 -5.26 -4.18 -6.79
N ILE A 49 -4.80 -2.93 -6.92
CA ILE A 49 -5.66 -1.75 -7.06
C ILE A 49 -6.49 -1.84 -8.35
N SER A 50 -5.84 -2.10 -9.48
CA SER A 50 -6.52 -2.14 -10.79
C SER A 50 -7.60 -3.22 -10.82
N ARG A 51 -7.33 -4.39 -10.24
CA ARG A 51 -8.29 -5.48 -10.17
C ARG A 51 -9.49 -5.09 -9.33
N LEU A 52 -9.24 -4.58 -8.13
CA LEU A 52 -10.29 -4.22 -7.20
C LEU A 52 -11.12 -3.01 -7.67
N ASP A 53 -10.47 -1.99 -8.24
CA ASP A 53 -11.16 -0.84 -8.87
C ASP A 53 -12.07 -1.27 -10.02
N THR A 54 -11.63 -2.25 -10.83
CA THR A 54 -12.44 -2.77 -11.94
C THR A 54 -13.69 -3.46 -11.43
N GLU A 55 -13.56 -4.32 -10.44
CA GLU A 55 -14.68 -5.04 -9.84
C GLU A 55 -15.67 -4.09 -9.13
N LEU A 56 -15.16 -3.13 -8.36
CA LEU A 56 -15.99 -2.12 -7.72
C LEU A 56 -16.78 -1.27 -8.75
N ASN A 57 -16.12 -0.88 -9.85
CA ASN A 57 -16.79 -0.14 -10.91
C ASN A 57 -17.85 -0.98 -11.63
N GLN A 58 -17.60 -2.26 -11.82
CA GLN A 58 -18.58 -3.19 -12.41
C GLN A 58 -19.76 -3.42 -11.47
N HIS A 59 -19.49 -3.55 -10.16
CA HIS A 59 -20.53 -3.69 -9.16
C HIS A 59 -21.51 -2.51 -9.16
N HIS A 60 -21.00 -1.29 -9.28
CA HIS A 60 -21.84 -0.09 -9.34
C HIS A 60 -22.51 0.15 -10.70
N GLY A 61 -22.07 -0.54 -11.75
CA GLY A 61 -22.57 -0.36 -13.12
C GLY A 61 -23.52 -1.43 -13.65
N LEU A 62 -23.61 -2.58 -12.98
CA LEU A 62 -24.42 -3.72 -13.43
C LEU A 62 -25.52 -4.04 -12.42
N ASP A 63 -26.76 -4.03 -12.91
CA ASP A 63 -27.95 -4.37 -12.15
C ASP A 63 -28.17 -5.91 -12.14
N GLU A 64 -27.17 -6.69 -11.77
CA GLU A 64 -27.22 -8.16 -11.67
C GLU A 64 -26.90 -8.66 -10.24
N PRO A 65 -27.78 -8.44 -9.26
CA PRO A 65 -27.51 -8.75 -7.85
C PRO A 65 -27.29 -10.23 -7.53
N GLU A 66 -27.78 -11.14 -8.37
CA GLU A 66 -27.66 -12.59 -8.12
C GLU A 66 -26.27 -13.17 -8.44
N ARG A 67 -25.39 -12.43 -9.13
CA ARG A 67 -24.05 -12.88 -9.54
C ARG A 67 -22.91 -12.12 -8.90
N ASP A 68 -23.21 -11.07 -8.16
CA ASP A 68 -22.21 -10.19 -7.61
C ASP A 68 -21.76 -10.69 -6.24
N THR A 69 -20.72 -11.54 -6.26
CA THR A 69 -20.09 -12.07 -5.05
C THR A 69 -19.32 -10.99 -4.30
N LEU A 70 -18.93 -9.90 -4.97
CA LEU A 70 -18.24 -8.77 -4.35
C LEU A 70 -19.11 -8.07 -3.30
N TYR A 71 -20.45 -8.17 -3.42
CA TYR A 71 -21.39 -7.64 -2.44
C TYR A 71 -21.07 -8.04 -1.00
N TYR A 72 -20.56 -9.26 -0.79
CA TYR A 72 -20.18 -9.75 0.53
C TYR A 72 -18.93 -9.08 1.11
N HIS A 73 -18.10 -8.48 0.27
CA HIS A 73 -16.81 -7.88 0.65
C HIS A 73 -16.73 -6.39 0.29
N ILE A 74 -17.81 -5.75 -0.12
CA ILE A 74 -17.77 -4.40 -0.70
C ILE A 74 -17.12 -3.37 0.22
N ASN A 75 -17.47 -3.36 1.50
CA ASN A 75 -16.86 -2.44 2.47
C ASN A 75 -15.37 -2.76 2.71
N GLN A 76 -15.01 -4.04 2.69
CA GLN A 76 -13.61 -4.48 2.82
C GLN A 76 -12.83 -4.17 1.55
N ALA A 77 -13.45 -4.31 0.37
CA ALA A 77 -12.85 -3.98 -0.91
C ALA A 77 -12.57 -2.47 -1.03
N GLU A 78 -13.53 -1.61 -0.70
CA GLU A 78 -13.34 -0.16 -0.69
C GLU A 78 -12.23 0.28 0.27
N PHE A 79 -12.18 -0.31 1.46
CA PHE A 79 -11.12 -0.05 2.43
C PHE A 79 -9.76 -0.56 1.93
N ALA A 80 -9.71 -1.75 1.32
CA ALA A 80 -8.50 -2.33 0.75
C ALA A 80 -7.95 -1.50 -0.41
N VAL A 81 -8.81 -0.90 -1.27
CA VAL A 81 -8.35 0.05 -2.29
C VAL A 81 -7.56 1.20 -1.67
N GLY A 82 -8.09 1.81 -0.61
CA GLY A 82 -7.40 2.89 0.09
C GLY A 82 -6.05 2.46 0.67
N ASP A 83 -5.97 1.26 1.23
CA ASP A 83 -4.73 0.70 1.78
C ASP A 83 -3.71 0.38 0.69
N PHE A 84 -4.14 -0.23 -0.41
CA PHE A 84 -3.28 -0.54 -1.54
C PHE A 84 -2.78 0.74 -2.22
N GLU A 85 -3.65 1.75 -2.38
CA GLU A 85 -3.26 3.06 -2.90
C GLU A 85 -2.26 3.76 -1.99
N LEU A 86 -2.41 3.64 -0.66
CA LEU A 86 -1.43 4.16 0.30
C LEU A 86 -0.10 3.41 0.20
N ALA A 87 -0.14 2.07 0.11
CA ALA A 87 1.04 1.25 -0.08
C ALA A 87 1.73 1.56 -1.41
N TYR A 88 0.99 1.86 -2.47
CA TYR A 88 1.51 2.32 -3.76
C TYR A 88 1.80 3.82 -3.80
N ARG A 89 1.68 4.53 -2.67
CA ARG A 89 1.94 5.97 -2.51
C ARG A 89 1.05 6.89 -3.36
N MET A 90 -0.09 6.40 -3.78
CA MET A 90 -1.13 7.23 -4.44
C MET A 90 -1.92 8.03 -3.38
N HIS A 91 -1.23 8.83 -2.60
CA HIS A 91 -1.79 9.49 -1.41
C HIS A 91 -3.08 10.29 -1.66
N GLN A 92 -3.22 10.93 -2.82
CA GLN A 92 -4.45 11.67 -3.13
C GLN A 92 -5.65 10.75 -3.37
N ARG A 93 -5.44 9.61 -4.02
CA ARG A 93 -6.50 8.62 -4.25
C ARG A 93 -6.83 7.89 -2.96
N ALA A 94 -5.81 7.39 -2.25
CA ALA A 94 -5.97 6.77 -0.95
C ALA A 94 -6.75 7.67 0.02
N GLY A 95 -6.41 8.96 0.07
CA GLY A 95 -7.13 9.93 0.88
C GLY A 95 -8.61 10.05 0.49
N ARG A 96 -8.97 9.95 -0.79
CA ARG A 96 -10.37 9.97 -1.25
C ARG A 96 -11.12 8.69 -0.87
N ALA A 97 -10.53 7.52 -1.12
CA ALA A 97 -11.12 6.24 -0.76
C ALA A 97 -11.33 6.13 0.76
N ILE A 98 -10.33 6.47 1.55
CA ILE A 98 -10.42 6.50 3.01
C ILE A 98 -11.48 7.52 3.48
N THR A 99 -11.56 8.69 2.83
CA THR A 99 -12.59 9.70 3.16
C THR A 99 -13.99 9.19 2.86
N ALA A 100 -14.19 8.41 1.81
CA ALA A 100 -15.46 7.77 1.50
C ALA A 100 -15.87 6.79 2.61
N VAL A 101 -14.94 5.98 3.13
CA VAL A 101 -15.17 5.10 4.28
C VAL A 101 -15.52 5.90 5.54
N ILE A 102 -14.80 7.01 5.82
CA ILE A 102 -15.06 7.87 6.97
C ILE A 102 -16.46 8.49 6.93
N ASN A 103 -16.95 8.84 5.75
CA ASN A 103 -18.27 9.45 5.56
C ASN A 103 -19.38 8.41 5.39
N GLY A 104 -19.04 7.14 5.23
CA GLY A 104 -19.98 6.03 5.08
C GLY A 104 -20.62 5.62 6.42
N ASN A 105 -21.60 4.71 6.33
CA ASN A 105 -22.24 4.11 7.50
C ASN A 105 -21.45 2.88 7.99
N VAL A 106 -20.25 3.12 8.53
CA VAL A 106 -19.35 2.09 9.04
C VAL A 106 -19.28 2.12 10.56
N GLU A 107 -18.81 1.02 11.16
CA GLU A 107 -18.57 0.94 12.59
C GLU A 107 -17.56 2.00 13.06
N GLU A 108 -17.72 2.48 14.29
CA GLU A 108 -16.91 3.55 14.85
C GLU A 108 -15.41 3.22 14.87
N GLN A 109 -15.06 1.99 15.21
CA GLN A 109 -13.66 1.53 15.21
C GLN A 109 -13.03 1.58 13.82
N VAL A 110 -13.76 1.11 12.79
CA VAL A 110 -13.30 1.15 11.39
C VAL A 110 -13.14 2.60 10.91
N ARG A 111 -14.09 3.46 11.29
CA ARG A 111 -14.00 4.90 10.98
C ARG A 111 -12.78 5.54 11.62
N ASN A 112 -12.50 5.27 12.89
CA ASN A 112 -11.36 5.82 13.61
C ASN A 112 -10.02 5.30 13.08
N GLU A 113 -9.96 4.04 12.66
CA GLU A 113 -8.80 3.48 11.97
C GLU A 113 -8.56 4.16 10.62
N ALA A 114 -9.62 4.38 9.83
CA ALA A 114 -9.52 5.12 8.56
C ALA A 114 -9.05 6.57 8.78
N ILE A 115 -9.53 7.25 9.81
CA ILE A 115 -9.08 8.60 10.18
C ILE A 115 -7.59 8.59 10.58
N PHE A 116 -7.15 7.61 11.37
CA PHE A 116 -5.74 7.45 11.73
C PHE A 116 -4.84 7.32 10.48
N ARG A 117 -5.25 6.49 9.53
CA ARG A 117 -4.52 6.32 8.26
C ARG A 117 -4.48 7.61 7.45
N LEU A 118 -5.59 8.33 7.36
CA LEU A 118 -5.67 9.62 6.69
C LEU A 118 -4.76 10.67 7.35
N ALA A 119 -4.76 10.75 8.68
CA ALA A 119 -3.88 11.64 9.43
C ALA A 119 -2.40 11.32 9.18
N ARG A 120 -2.05 10.03 9.13
CA ARG A 120 -0.70 9.56 8.79
C ARG A 120 -0.29 9.96 7.37
N ILE A 121 -1.19 9.86 6.39
CA ILE A 121 -0.97 10.33 5.01
C ILE A 121 -0.65 11.82 5.00
N TYR A 122 -1.48 12.64 5.66
CA TYR A 122 -1.25 14.09 5.70
C TYR A 122 0.07 14.44 6.38
N PHE A 123 0.39 13.77 7.49
CA PHE A 123 1.63 14.00 8.21
C PHE A 123 2.87 13.61 7.38
N GLN A 124 2.82 12.49 6.66
CA GLN A 124 3.87 12.05 5.75
C GLN A 124 4.07 12.98 4.55
N LYS A 125 3.03 13.76 4.18
CA LYS A 125 3.07 14.77 3.12
C LYS A 125 3.53 16.14 3.59
N ASP A 126 4.03 16.25 4.81
CA ASP A 126 4.37 17.53 5.44
C ASP A 126 3.18 18.52 5.46
N GLN A 127 1.98 17.98 5.74
CA GLN A 127 0.74 18.74 5.90
C GLN A 127 0.23 18.63 7.35
N PRO A 128 0.97 19.15 8.34
CA PRO A 128 0.65 18.94 9.75
C PRO A 128 -0.70 19.54 10.16
N VAL A 129 -1.14 20.62 9.51
CA VAL A 129 -2.45 21.25 9.78
C VAL A 129 -3.59 20.32 9.35
N ASN A 130 -3.50 19.72 8.15
CA ASN A 130 -4.50 18.78 7.66
C ASN A 130 -4.49 17.49 8.51
N ALA A 131 -3.31 17.03 8.92
CA ALA A 131 -3.17 15.89 9.83
C ALA A 131 -3.83 16.16 11.18
N LEU A 132 -3.66 17.36 11.73
CA LEU A 132 -4.31 17.76 12.99
C LEU A 132 -5.83 17.77 12.86
N TYR A 133 -6.34 18.38 11.80
CA TYR A 133 -7.78 18.40 11.54
C TYR A 133 -8.37 16.97 11.40
N ALA A 134 -7.64 16.07 10.74
CA ALA A 134 -8.06 14.67 10.64
C ALA A 134 -8.12 14.00 12.02
N VAL A 135 -7.06 14.09 12.82
CA VAL A 135 -6.99 13.44 14.14
C VAL A 135 -8.05 13.97 15.12
N GLU A 136 -8.40 15.25 15.04
CA GLU A 136 -9.44 15.87 15.89
C GLU A 136 -10.86 15.34 15.58
N ARG A 137 -11.07 14.65 14.45
CA ARG A 137 -12.34 13.99 14.11
C ARG A 137 -12.54 12.64 14.80
N ILE A 138 -11.50 12.08 15.40
CA ILE A 138 -11.58 10.79 16.11
C ILE A 138 -12.43 10.97 17.36
N SER A 139 -13.47 10.14 17.50
CA SER A 139 -14.39 10.13 18.62
C SER A 139 -14.75 8.70 19.00
N GLY A 140 -14.99 8.46 20.31
CA GLY A 140 -15.39 7.17 20.83
C GLY A 140 -14.28 6.10 20.82
N ASP A 141 -14.64 4.86 20.54
CA ASP A 141 -13.74 3.71 20.68
C ASP A 141 -12.71 3.64 19.54
N VAL A 142 -11.43 3.48 19.93
CA VAL A 142 -10.30 3.26 19.05
C VAL A 142 -9.82 1.81 19.21
N PRO A 143 -9.54 1.08 18.11
CA PRO A 143 -8.95 -0.26 18.19
C PRO A 143 -7.70 -0.28 19.08
N ALA A 144 -7.58 -1.31 19.93
CA ALA A 144 -6.53 -1.37 20.96
C ALA A 144 -5.11 -1.51 20.34
N ASP A 145 -5.02 -2.12 19.18
CA ASP A 145 -3.77 -2.35 18.45
C ASP A 145 -3.15 -1.07 17.86
N ILE A 146 -3.97 -0.08 17.50
CA ILE A 146 -3.49 1.20 16.94
C ILE A 146 -3.45 2.34 17.96
N ARG A 147 -3.99 2.17 19.18
CA ARG A 147 -4.17 3.26 20.15
C ARG A 147 -2.86 3.97 20.47
N ASN A 148 -1.83 3.23 20.82
CA ASN A 148 -0.53 3.82 21.19
C ASN A 148 0.15 4.52 19.99
N ASP A 149 0.04 3.94 18.80
CA ASP A 149 0.59 4.51 17.57
C ASP A 149 -0.17 5.79 17.16
N LEU A 150 -1.49 5.80 17.36
CA LEU A 150 -2.32 6.98 17.14
C LEU A 150 -1.94 8.12 18.11
N ASP A 151 -1.82 7.82 19.41
CA ASP A 151 -1.47 8.83 20.41
C ASP A 151 -0.05 9.37 20.18
N PHE A 152 0.89 8.51 19.79
CA PHE A 152 2.22 8.94 19.40
C PHE A 152 2.22 9.81 18.13
N LEU A 153 1.47 9.43 17.10
CA LEU A 153 1.28 10.25 15.90
C LEU A 153 0.62 11.59 16.23
N ARG A 154 -0.41 11.58 17.09
CA ARG A 154 -1.09 12.79 17.55
C ARG A 154 -0.12 13.75 18.25
N ALA A 155 0.75 13.24 19.10
CA ALA A 155 1.78 14.04 19.74
C ALA A 155 2.76 14.66 18.73
N GLN A 156 3.21 13.88 17.74
CA GLN A 156 4.08 14.39 16.65
C GLN A 156 3.40 15.47 15.81
N ILE A 157 2.12 15.29 15.48
CA ILE A 157 1.31 16.27 14.74
C ILE A 157 1.18 17.56 15.57
N LEU A 158 0.91 17.45 16.86
CA LEU A 158 0.81 18.60 17.76
C LEU A 158 2.15 19.35 17.86
N MET A 159 3.27 18.64 17.98
CA MET A 159 4.61 19.26 17.95
C MET A 159 4.87 20.00 16.64
N ALA A 160 4.53 19.42 15.51
CA ALA A 160 4.69 20.05 14.19
C ALA A 160 3.80 21.30 14.02
N ASN A 161 2.67 21.37 14.73
CA ASN A 161 1.77 22.53 14.78
C ASN A 161 2.11 23.52 15.92
N GLY A 162 3.21 23.34 16.65
CA GLY A 162 3.62 24.23 17.72
C GLY A 162 2.83 24.09 19.04
N ARG A 163 1.97 23.07 19.16
CA ARG A 163 1.16 22.79 20.36
C ARG A 163 1.95 21.90 21.34
N PHE A 164 3.06 22.40 21.84
CA PHE A 164 4.01 21.61 22.62
C PHE A 164 3.47 21.16 23.98
N THR A 165 2.67 21.98 24.65
CA THR A 165 2.04 21.62 25.93
C THR A 165 1.11 20.41 25.79
N ASP A 166 0.28 20.38 24.74
CA ASP A 166 -0.64 19.28 24.49
C ASP A 166 0.11 18.01 24.11
N ALA A 167 1.14 18.14 23.27
CA ALA A 167 2.00 17.04 22.90
C ALA A 167 2.72 16.43 24.10
N ALA A 168 3.25 17.26 25.00
CA ALA A 168 3.94 16.81 26.21
C ALA A 168 3.02 15.98 27.11
N ARG A 169 1.74 16.36 27.27
CA ARG A 169 0.76 15.59 28.05
C ARG A 169 0.56 14.19 27.49
N ILE A 170 0.33 14.07 26.18
CA ILE A 170 0.16 12.76 25.52
C ILE A 170 1.42 11.92 25.65
N LEU A 171 2.60 12.52 25.40
CA LEU A 171 3.88 11.81 25.49
C LEU A 171 4.20 11.35 26.92
N GLN A 172 3.68 12.03 27.92
CA GLN A 172 3.82 11.63 29.32
C GLN A 172 3.06 10.34 29.62
N ASP A 173 1.86 10.18 29.04
CA ASP A 173 1.04 8.97 29.19
C ASP A 173 1.63 7.77 28.44
N LEU A 174 2.51 8.00 27.45
CA LEU A 174 3.16 6.97 26.64
C LEU A 174 4.52 6.49 27.19
N GLN A 175 4.94 6.92 28.37
CA GLN A 175 6.28 6.58 28.92
C GLN A 175 6.46 5.09 29.20
N ASP A 176 5.38 4.38 29.60
CA ASP A 176 5.42 2.97 29.97
C ASP A 176 5.19 2.03 28.79
N VAL A 177 5.03 2.56 27.57
CA VAL A 177 4.77 1.77 26.35
C VAL A 177 6.08 1.22 25.81
N LYS A 178 6.31 -0.09 25.94
CA LYS A 178 7.55 -0.76 25.51
C LYS A 178 7.91 -0.56 24.04
N SER A 179 6.93 -0.56 23.14
CA SER A 179 7.16 -0.35 21.71
C SER A 179 7.69 1.04 21.37
N LEU A 180 7.48 2.02 22.27
CA LEU A 180 7.88 3.40 22.14
C LEU A 180 9.03 3.78 23.08
N GLU A 181 9.71 2.79 23.69
CA GLU A 181 10.79 3.02 24.63
C GLU A 181 11.88 3.93 24.05
N GLY A 182 12.18 5.01 24.74
CA GLY A 182 13.12 6.03 24.32
C GLY A 182 12.56 7.04 23.32
N PHE A 183 11.63 6.66 22.44
CA PHE A 183 11.05 7.57 21.46
C PHE A 183 10.05 8.55 22.12
N SER A 184 9.18 8.04 22.98
CA SER A 184 8.25 8.87 23.75
C SER A 184 8.99 9.82 24.69
N THR A 185 10.00 9.34 25.41
CA THR A 185 10.79 10.11 26.36
C THR A 185 11.64 11.19 25.66
N TYR A 186 12.25 10.85 24.52
CA TYR A 186 12.98 11.83 23.71
C TYR A 186 12.08 12.94 23.19
N ASN A 187 10.94 12.58 22.58
CA ASN A 187 10.00 13.58 22.07
C ASN A 187 9.39 14.43 23.19
N LEU A 188 9.13 13.85 24.37
CA LEU A 188 8.71 14.59 25.54
C LEU A 188 9.76 15.61 25.95
N GLY A 189 11.03 15.23 26.02
CA GLY A 189 12.14 16.15 26.30
C GLY A 189 12.19 17.33 25.32
N ILE A 190 12.06 17.04 24.01
CA ILE A 190 12.02 18.09 22.97
C ILE A 190 10.78 18.97 23.09
N ALA A 191 9.58 18.40 23.32
CA ALA A 191 8.35 19.14 23.47
C ALA A 191 8.43 20.12 24.66
N LEU A 192 8.96 19.65 25.79
CA LEU A 192 9.15 20.48 26.98
C LEU A 192 10.14 21.63 26.77
N ILE A 193 11.26 21.38 26.07
CA ILE A 193 12.22 22.45 25.73
C ILE A 193 11.54 23.50 24.84
N ARG A 194 10.73 23.08 23.89
CA ARG A 194 10.00 23.97 22.99
C ARG A 194 8.85 24.72 23.68
N ASP A 195 8.41 24.19 24.81
CA ASP A 195 7.33 24.75 25.67
C ASP A 195 7.90 25.65 26.80
N ASP A 196 9.16 26.11 26.65
CA ASP A 196 9.92 26.91 27.64
C ASP A 196 10.09 26.25 29.03
N ARG A 197 9.86 24.93 29.11
CA ARG A 197 10.10 24.11 30.32
C ARG A 197 11.45 23.40 30.21
N GLU A 198 12.50 24.19 30.03
CA GLU A 198 13.82 23.73 29.63
C GLU A 198 14.45 22.74 30.61
N LEU A 199 14.38 23.01 31.91
CA LEU A 199 14.97 22.14 32.96
C LEU A 199 14.35 20.73 32.89
N GLN A 200 13.02 20.66 32.85
CA GLN A 200 12.31 19.37 32.77
C GLN A 200 12.65 18.64 31.44
N GLY A 201 12.67 19.36 30.33
CA GLY A 201 13.03 18.77 29.03
C GLY A 201 14.44 18.17 29.01
N ARG A 202 15.40 18.80 29.65
CA ARG A 202 16.76 18.26 29.81
C ARG A 202 16.80 16.99 30.67
N GLU A 203 16.01 16.92 31.73
CA GLU A 203 15.91 15.72 32.56
C GLU A 203 15.44 14.52 31.74
N TYR A 204 14.40 14.70 30.90
CA TYR A 204 13.92 13.65 30.00
C TYR A 204 14.93 13.29 28.89
N LEU A 205 15.68 14.26 28.35
CA LEU A 205 16.78 13.96 27.41
C LEU A 205 17.90 13.20 28.12
N ASP A 206 18.27 13.56 29.35
CA ASP A 206 19.28 12.84 30.12
C ASP A 206 18.83 11.41 30.45
N LEU A 207 17.54 11.24 30.81
CA LEU A 207 16.95 9.93 31.05
C LEU A 207 17.02 9.06 29.80
N THR A 208 16.62 9.59 28.63
CA THR A 208 16.76 8.90 27.33
C THR A 208 18.22 8.56 27.04
N GLY A 209 19.14 9.50 27.31
CA GLY A 209 20.57 9.34 27.09
C GLY A 209 21.23 8.25 27.94
N ARG A 210 20.55 7.75 28.98
CA ARG A 210 21.04 6.68 29.89
C ARG A 210 20.37 5.33 29.64
N ILE A 211 19.41 5.21 28.73
CA ILE A 211 18.72 3.95 28.45
C ILE A 211 19.73 2.83 28.14
N ASN A 212 19.47 1.67 28.71
CA ASN A 212 20.25 0.47 28.42
C ASN A 212 19.41 -0.49 27.57
N SER A 213 19.70 -0.55 26.26
CA SER A 213 18.99 -1.37 25.29
C SER A 213 19.97 -2.15 24.42
N LYS A 214 19.47 -3.21 23.76
CA LYS A 214 20.19 -3.93 22.70
C LYS A 214 19.62 -3.62 21.31
N ASP A 215 18.48 -2.95 21.27
CA ASP A 215 17.86 -2.56 20.02
C ASP A 215 18.61 -1.41 19.36
N ALA A 216 18.88 -1.54 18.07
CA ALA A 216 19.66 -0.58 17.29
C ALA A 216 18.98 0.79 17.20
N LEU A 217 17.65 0.83 17.09
CA LEU A 217 16.86 2.06 16.99
C LEU A 217 16.83 2.82 18.33
N THR A 218 16.59 2.08 19.42
CA THR A 218 16.63 2.64 20.78
C THR A 218 18.03 3.17 21.12
N LEU A 219 19.09 2.46 20.71
CA LEU A 219 20.46 2.95 20.87
C LEU A 219 20.76 4.18 20.02
N ALA A 220 20.15 4.31 18.83
CA ALA A 220 20.32 5.52 18.02
C ALA A 220 19.62 6.73 18.64
N ILE A 221 18.40 6.56 19.18
CA ILE A 221 17.69 7.65 19.86
C ILE A 221 18.39 8.08 21.15
N LYS A 222 18.96 7.12 21.90
CA LYS A 222 19.87 7.40 23.04
C LYS A 222 21.04 8.30 22.63
N ASP A 223 21.76 7.92 21.57
CA ASP A 223 22.91 8.70 21.09
C ASP A 223 22.47 10.09 20.60
N LYS A 224 21.33 10.18 19.90
CA LYS A 224 20.73 11.44 19.48
C LYS A 224 20.38 12.35 20.66
N SER A 225 19.81 11.76 21.71
CA SER A 225 19.46 12.51 22.93
C SER A 225 20.69 13.10 23.62
N ASN A 226 21.75 12.29 23.79
CA ASN A 226 23.02 12.78 24.35
C ASN A 226 23.68 13.86 23.46
N LEU A 227 23.61 13.71 22.12
CA LEU A 227 24.12 14.74 21.21
C LEU A 227 23.35 16.06 21.37
N VAL A 228 22.03 16.01 21.35
CA VAL A 228 21.18 17.22 21.48
C VAL A 228 21.41 17.90 22.82
N LEU A 229 21.37 17.13 23.92
CA LEU A 229 21.60 17.67 25.26
C LEU A 229 23.03 18.24 25.40
N GLY A 230 24.02 17.53 24.90
CA GLY A 230 25.41 17.98 24.94
C GLY A 230 25.65 19.23 24.12
N THR A 231 25.05 19.36 22.94
CA THR A 231 25.14 20.58 22.12
C THR A 231 24.47 21.76 22.82
N LYS A 232 23.30 21.56 23.41
CA LYS A 232 22.60 22.59 24.18
C LYS A 232 23.46 23.11 25.35
N LEU A 233 24.06 22.20 26.09
CA LEU A 233 24.98 22.57 27.19
C LEU A 233 26.23 23.31 26.70
N LEU A 234 26.75 23.03 25.51
CA LEU A 234 27.82 23.78 24.87
C LEU A 234 27.41 25.22 24.57
N GLU A 235 26.23 25.42 23.99
CA GLU A 235 25.65 26.74 23.67
C GLU A 235 25.50 27.60 24.93
N GLU A 236 25.24 26.98 26.07
CA GLU A 236 25.11 27.66 27.36
C GLU A 236 26.43 27.82 28.13
N ASN A 237 27.53 27.47 27.52
CA ASN A 237 28.85 27.51 28.13
C ASN A 237 29.05 26.57 29.35
N ASN A 238 28.18 25.57 29.50
CA ASN A 238 28.34 24.53 30.51
C ASN A 238 29.23 23.39 29.99
N PHE A 239 30.47 23.69 29.76
CA PHE A 239 31.40 22.81 29.03
C PHE A 239 31.68 21.49 29.74
N GLU A 240 31.76 21.49 31.08
CA GLU A 240 32.05 20.25 31.83
C GLU A 240 30.88 19.25 31.70
N SER A 241 29.65 19.70 31.90
CA SER A 241 28.46 18.85 31.72
C SER A 241 28.27 18.44 30.27
N ALA A 242 28.52 19.35 29.31
CA ALA A 242 28.46 19.06 27.88
C ALA A 242 29.40 17.90 27.50
N LYS A 243 30.66 17.97 27.98
CA LYS A 243 31.61 16.90 27.72
C LYS A 243 31.17 15.57 28.30
N GLN A 244 30.70 15.52 29.53
CA GLN A 244 30.25 14.31 30.19
C GLN A 244 29.07 13.64 29.42
N VAL A 245 28.17 14.44 28.88
CA VAL A 245 27.02 13.95 28.11
C VAL A 245 27.43 13.48 26.72
N LEU A 246 28.29 14.24 26.01
CA LEU A 246 28.78 13.89 24.68
C LEU A 246 29.63 12.61 24.69
N ASP A 247 30.40 12.39 25.74
CA ASP A 247 31.25 11.18 25.91
C ASP A 247 30.41 9.88 26.11
N ARG A 248 29.10 9.99 26.36
CA ARG A 248 28.16 8.83 26.42
C ARG A 248 27.75 8.32 25.04
N VAL A 249 27.96 9.10 23.99
CA VAL A 249 27.61 8.71 22.61
C VAL A 249 28.55 7.60 22.15
N ARG A 250 28.00 6.54 21.59
CA ARG A 250 28.77 5.38 21.11
C ARG A 250 29.71 5.76 19.96
N LEU A 251 30.94 5.27 19.99
CA LEU A 251 31.92 5.51 18.93
C LEU A 251 31.54 4.89 17.57
N SER A 252 30.71 3.85 17.55
CA SER A 252 30.25 3.17 16.36
C SER A 252 28.85 3.63 15.89
N GLY A 253 28.24 4.61 16.59
CA GLY A 253 26.91 5.12 16.26
C GLY A 253 26.93 6.21 15.18
N PRO A 254 25.78 6.51 14.57
CA PRO A 254 25.66 7.50 13.49
C PRO A 254 25.96 8.94 13.95
N PHE A 255 25.93 9.20 15.24
CA PHE A 255 26.16 10.53 15.83
C PHE A 255 27.56 10.71 16.40
N SER A 256 28.41 9.69 16.27
CA SER A 256 29.75 9.64 16.88
C SER A 256 30.65 10.81 16.47
N ASN A 257 30.68 11.15 15.18
CA ASN A 257 31.57 12.21 14.68
C ASN A 257 31.23 13.58 15.27
N ARG A 258 29.94 13.92 15.29
CA ARG A 258 29.46 15.17 15.91
C ARG A 258 29.70 15.22 17.40
N ALA A 259 29.54 14.09 18.10
CA ALA A 259 29.79 14.03 19.54
C ALA A 259 31.26 14.16 19.87
N LEU A 260 32.17 13.50 19.13
CA LEU A 260 33.61 13.65 19.29
C LEU A 260 34.06 15.09 19.04
N LEU A 261 33.55 15.72 17.99
CA LEU A 261 33.86 17.13 17.69
C LEU A 261 33.43 18.03 18.85
N GLY A 262 32.17 17.90 19.30
CA GLY A 262 31.62 18.69 20.42
C GLY A 262 32.34 18.44 21.75
N SER A 263 32.72 17.17 22.06
CA SER A 263 33.49 16.84 23.25
C SER A 263 34.87 17.50 23.23
N GLY A 264 35.50 17.54 22.07
CA GLY A 264 36.76 18.25 21.89
C GLY A 264 36.62 19.77 22.12
N TRP A 265 35.61 20.40 21.53
CA TRP A 265 35.32 21.82 21.76
C TRP A 265 34.98 22.12 23.23
N ALA A 266 34.22 21.25 23.90
CA ALA A 266 33.95 21.40 25.33
C ALA A 266 35.22 21.45 26.17
N ALA A 267 36.22 20.64 25.87
CA ALA A 267 37.53 20.68 26.55
C ALA A 267 38.35 21.91 26.16
N ALA A 268 38.33 22.28 24.88
CA ALA A 268 39.10 23.43 24.36
C ALA A 268 38.60 24.77 24.93
N PHE A 269 37.30 24.97 25.07
CA PHE A 269 36.70 26.17 25.70
C PHE A 269 37.01 26.28 27.18
N GLN A 270 37.39 25.17 27.85
CA GLN A 270 37.91 25.18 29.22
C GLN A 270 39.44 25.44 29.29
N GLY A 271 40.09 25.67 28.14
CA GLY A 271 41.55 25.79 28.04
C GLY A 271 42.30 24.47 28.16
N ARG A 272 41.61 23.32 28.20
CA ARG A 272 42.20 21.98 28.35
C ARG A 272 42.50 21.37 26.97
N PHE A 273 43.43 21.98 26.24
CA PHE A 273 43.78 21.58 24.87
C PHE A 273 44.36 20.16 24.78
N ASP A 274 45.06 19.71 25.81
CA ASP A 274 45.56 18.35 25.97
C ASP A 274 44.44 17.32 25.94
N ARG A 275 43.33 17.61 26.62
CA ARG A 275 42.13 16.76 26.63
C ARG A 275 41.29 16.88 25.35
N ALA A 276 41.26 18.05 24.70
CA ALA A 276 40.60 18.25 23.41
C ALA A 276 41.26 17.43 22.29
N LEU A 277 42.57 17.23 22.35
CA LEU A 277 43.30 16.41 21.38
C LEU A 277 42.84 14.94 21.34
N VAL A 278 42.34 14.39 22.44
CA VAL A 278 41.93 12.98 22.49
C VAL A 278 40.77 12.70 21.50
N PRO A 279 39.59 13.32 21.61
CA PRO A 279 38.51 13.09 20.66
C PRO A 279 38.84 13.61 19.25
N TRP A 280 39.52 14.73 19.11
CA TRP A 280 39.85 15.29 17.79
C TRP A 280 40.88 14.45 17.04
N SER A 281 41.85 13.82 17.71
CA SER A 281 42.81 12.90 17.07
C SER A 281 42.12 11.62 16.59
N ILE A 282 41.16 11.08 17.35
CA ILE A 282 40.34 9.95 16.91
C ILE A 282 39.53 10.34 15.68
N LEU A 283 38.92 11.52 15.70
CA LEU A 283 38.04 12.02 14.64
C LEU A 283 38.83 12.33 13.36
N ALA A 284 40.00 12.97 13.46
CA ALA A 284 40.84 13.32 12.32
C ALA A 284 41.40 12.11 11.53
N MET A 285 41.36 10.90 12.11
CA MET A 285 41.72 9.64 11.42
C MET A 285 40.54 8.97 10.68
N ARG A 286 39.34 9.55 10.75
CA ARG A 286 38.16 9.02 10.07
C ARG A 286 38.04 9.55 8.63
N GLU A 287 37.00 9.12 7.93
CA GLU A 287 36.74 9.51 6.53
C GLU A 287 36.57 11.03 6.39
N VAL A 288 37.33 11.64 5.51
CA VAL A 288 37.38 13.11 5.30
C VAL A 288 36.10 13.65 4.63
N THR A 289 35.23 12.78 4.15
CA THR A 289 33.93 13.16 3.59
C THR A 289 32.98 13.77 4.63
N ASP A 290 33.14 13.46 5.92
CA ASP A 290 32.33 13.97 7.02
C ASP A 290 32.79 15.38 7.44
N ALA A 291 31.84 16.29 7.59
CA ALA A 291 32.08 17.67 7.99
C ALA A 291 32.81 17.82 9.34
N SER A 292 32.44 16.96 10.30
CA SER A 292 33.05 16.98 11.64
C SER A 292 34.50 16.52 11.60
N VAL A 293 34.85 15.61 10.70
CA VAL A 293 36.21 15.15 10.46
C VAL A 293 37.06 16.29 9.86
N GLN A 294 36.53 16.97 8.85
CA GLN A 294 37.18 18.13 8.23
C GLN A 294 37.49 19.23 9.24
N GLU A 295 36.53 19.52 10.15
CA GLU A 295 36.73 20.50 11.21
C GLU A 295 37.76 20.01 12.24
N ALA A 296 37.77 18.74 12.60
CA ALA A 296 38.75 18.17 13.53
C ALA A 296 40.18 18.20 12.96
N MET A 297 40.36 18.10 11.62
CA MET A 297 41.64 18.25 10.95
C MET A 297 42.23 19.67 11.07
N LEU A 298 41.39 20.68 11.37
CA LEU A 298 41.81 22.03 11.73
C LEU A 298 41.92 22.20 13.23
N ALA A 299 41.03 21.62 14.01
CA ALA A 299 40.96 21.80 15.45
C ALA A 299 42.10 21.08 16.19
N ALA A 300 42.49 19.90 15.73
CA ALA A 300 43.64 19.18 16.36
C ALA A 300 44.97 19.93 16.24
N PRO A 301 45.41 20.39 15.05
CA PRO A 301 46.64 21.19 14.97
C PRO A 301 46.51 22.55 15.67
N TYR A 302 45.31 23.16 15.71
CA TYR A 302 45.05 24.34 16.52
C TYR A 302 45.36 24.08 18.00
N ALA A 303 44.90 22.95 18.55
CA ALA A 303 45.20 22.59 19.93
C ALA A 303 46.71 22.36 20.17
N TYR A 304 47.42 21.74 19.22
CA TYR A 304 48.90 21.64 19.32
C TYR A 304 49.59 23.01 19.32
N GLY A 305 49.08 23.95 18.51
CA GLY A 305 49.57 25.34 18.52
C GLY A 305 49.32 26.05 19.86
N LYS A 306 48.22 25.75 20.56
CA LYS A 306 47.91 26.27 21.91
C LYS A 306 48.75 25.62 23.01
N LEU A 307 49.33 24.46 22.74
CA LEU A 307 50.25 23.75 23.63
C LEU A 307 51.73 24.00 23.26
N ASP A 308 51.99 25.01 22.43
CA ASP A 308 53.32 25.42 21.95
C ASP A 308 54.09 24.34 21.14
N VAL A 309 53.36 23.32 20.62
CA VAL A 309 53.95 22.25 19.80
C VAL A 309 53.78 22.60 18.30
N TYR A 310 54.38 23.72 17.89
CA TYR A 310 54.18 24.34 16.58
C TYR A 310 54.63 23.47 15.40
N SER A 311 55.73 22.72 15.54
CA SER A 311 56.23 21.84 14.47
C SER A 311 55.22 20.76 14.12
N LYS A 312 54.55 20.16 15.11
CA LYS A 312 53.52 19.16 14.92
C LYS A 312 52.25 19.77 14.33
N ALA A 313 51.88 20.97 14.79
CA ALA A 313 50.76 21.72 14.23
C ALA A 313 50.97 22.00 12.73
N ALA A 314 52.14 22.47 12.33
CA ALA A 314 52.46 22.75 10.92
C ALA A 314 52.37 21.49 10.03
N ILE A 315 52.91 20.35 10.49
CA ILE A 315 52.83 19.06 9.77
C ILE A 315 51.37 18.63 9.60
N MET A 316 50.56 18.73 10.66
CA MET A 316 49.13 18.34 10.59
C MET A 316 48.33 19.27 9.69
N TYR A 317 48.60 20.59 9.68
CA TYR A 317 47.98 21.49 8.72
C TYR A 317 48.38 21.18 7.27
N SER A 318 49.62 20.80 7.02
CA SER A 318 50.07 20.36 5.70
C SER A 318 49.35 19.13 5.22
N SER A 319 49.15 18.13 6.10
CA SER A 319 48.35 16.94 5.79
C SER A 319 46.89 17.27 5.57
N ALA A 320 46.33 18.19 6.35
CA ALA A 320 44.95 18.65 6.15
C ALA A 320 44.78 19.33 4.77
N LEU A 321 45.73 20.16 4.34
CA LEU A 321 45.72 20.82 3.03
C LEU A 321 45.74 19.83 1.88
N GLU A 322 46.56 18.78 1.96
CA GLU A 322 46.61 17.72 0.96
C GLU A 322 45.27 16.99 0.86
N ASN A 323 44.73 16.56 2.00
CA ASN A 323 43.45 15.89 2.06
C ASN A 323 42.29 16.77 1.54
N PHE A 324 42.25 18.04 1.91
CA PHE A 324 41.24 18.99 1.42
C PHE A 324 41.35 19.22 -0.09
N GLY A 325 42.57 19.24 -0.65
CA GLY A 325 42.77 19.31 -2.09
C GLY A 325 42.15 18.11 -2.82
N ILE A 326 42.46 16.90 -2.36
CA ILE A 326 41.91 15.66 -2.92
C ILE A 326 40.39 15.64 -2.82
N GLU A 327 39.86 16.08 -1.69
CA GLU A 327 38.38 16.07 -1.50
C GLU A 327 37.67 17.15 -2.35
N LEU A 328 38.28 18.32 -2.58
CA LEU A 328 37.77 19.34 -3.49
C LEU A 328 37.67 18.80 -4.93
N ASP A 329 38.71 18.11 -5.40
CA ASP A 329 38.72 17.48 -6.74
C ASP A 329 37.63 16.42 -6.88
N LYS A 330 37.40 15.61 -5.83
CA LYS A 330 36.32 14.62 -5.79
C LYS A 330 34.95 15.29 -5.79
N LEU A 331 34.75 16.37 -5.04
CA LEU A 331 33.49 17.12 -5.02
C LEU A 331 33.20 17.74 -6.38
N ASP A 332 34.20 18.32 -7.07
CA ASP A 332 34.03 18.87 -8.42
C ASP A 332 33.69 17.78 -9.44
N ALA A 333 34.31 16.61 -9.35
CA ALA A 333 33.98 15.45 -10.18
C ALA A 333 32.56 14.93 -9.91
N SER A 334 32.14 14.90 -8.63
CA SER A 334 30.81 14.48 -8.23
C SER A 334 29.73 15.44 -8.72
N ILE A 335 29.93 16.75 -8.60
CA ILE A 335 29.02 17.77 -9.14
C ILE A 335 28.86 17.62 -10.66
N LYS A 336 29.98 17.38 -11.37
CA LYS A 336 29.96 17.14 -12.82
C LYS A 336 29.17 15.88 -13.16
N SER A 337 29.40 14.76 -12.48
CA SER A 337 28.71 13.49 -12.66
C SER A 337 27.19 13.62 -12.46
N ILE A 338 26.75 14.37 -11.44
CA ILE A 338 25.33 14.63 -11.20
C ILE A 338 24.73 15.41 -12.37
N ARG A 339 25.37 16.48 -12.83
CA ARG A 339 24.92 17.30 -13.97
C ARG A 339 24.83 16.51 -15.29
N GLU A 340 25.63 15.47 -15.44
CA GLU A 340 25.61 14.54 -16.57
C GLU A 340 24.53 13.45 -16.41
N GLY A 341 23.72 13.49 -15.34
CA GLY A 341 22.63 12.55 -15.05
C GLY A 341 23.09 11.14 -14.67
N HIS A 342 24.36 10.92 -14.35
CA HIS A 342 24.88 9.61 -13.96
C HIS A 342 24.37 9.19 -12.58
N PHE A 343 24.20 10.11 -11.67
CA PHE A 343 23.72 9.89 -10.32
C PHE A 343 22.31 9.28 -10.29
N LEU A 344 21.34 9.91 -10.95
CA LEU A 344 19.97 9.39 -11.01
C LEU A 344 19.89 8.04 -11.69
N ARG A 345 20.63 7.85 -12.79
CA ARG A 345 20.69 6.54 -13.47
C ARG A 345 21.28 5.45 -12.60
N ALA A 346 22.26 5.77 -11.76
CA ALA A 346 22.85 4.82 -10.81
C ALA A 346 21.87 4.44 -9.70
N LEU A 347 21.15 5.42 -9.12
CA LEU A 347 20.11 5.19 -8.10
C LEU A 347 18.98 4.32 -8.64
N VAL A 348 18.43 4.67 -9.80
CA VAL A 348 17.36 3.90 -10.44
C VAL A 348 17.79 2.47 -10.77
N ARG A 349 18.99 2.29 -11.32
CA ARG A 349 19.50 0.95 -11.65
C ARG A 349 19.69 0.06 -10.43
N GLN A 350 20.05 0.65 -9.30
CA GLN A 350 20.26 -0.10 -8.05
C GLN A 350 18.92 -0.53 -7.45
N GLU A 351 17.92 0.34 -7.42
CA GLU A 351 16.59 0.04 -6.90
C GLU A 351 15.83 -0.96 -7.77
N LEU A 352 15.92 -0.83 -9.08
CA LEU A 352 15.25 -1.75 -10.01
C LEU A 352 15.83 -3.17 -10.03
N LYS A 353 17.02 -3.37 -9.49
CA LYS A 353 17.61 -4.71 -9.29
C LYS A 353 17.14 -5.39 -8.01
N GLN A 354 16.51 -4.65 -7.12
CA GLN A 354 16.05 -5.15 -5.81
C GLN A 354 14.54 -5.38 -5.86
N ASP A 355 14.15 -6.41 -6.61
CA ASP A 355 12.76 -6.85 -6.74
C ASP A 355 11.94 -6.82 -5.44
N ALA A 356 10.70 -6.37 -5.56
CA ALA A 356 9.48 -6.76 -4.85
C ALA A 356 9.28 -6.41 -3.37
N ASN A 357 10.16 -5.76 -2.65
CA ASN A 357 9.86 -5.30 -1.28
C ASN A 357 9.94 -3.79 -1.11
N TRP A 358 8.78 -3.22 -1.03
CA TRP A 358 8.34 -1.84 -1.07
C TRP A 358 8.89 -0.85 -0.03
N VAL A 359 9.68 -1.28 0.89
CA VAL A 359 10.46 -0.37 1.73
C VAL A 359 11.77 -0.14 1.01
N VAL A 360 11.99 1.08 0.51
CA VAL A 360 13.30 1.54 0.05
C VAL A 360 14.27 1.42 1.22
N LYS A 361 14.75 0.21 1.44
CA LYS A 361 15.97 0.01 2.17
C LYS A 361 17.04 0.12 1.11
N LEU A 362 17.68 1.28 1.02
CA LEU A 362 18.97 1.46 0.37
C LEU A 362 19.98 0.48 1.02
N ARG A 363 19.81 -0.81 0.71
CA ARG A 363 20.63 -1.90 1.28
C ARG A 363 22.05 -1.86 0.73
N LYS A 364 22.21 -1.31 -0.47
CA LYS A 364 23.51 -1.08 -1.08
C LYS A 364 23.44 0.23 -1.85
N LEU A 365 24.13 1.22 -1.34
CA LEU A 365 24.34 2.47 -2.06
C LEU A 365 25.16 2.21 -3.32
N PRO A 366 24.87 2.92 -4.43
CA PRO A 366 25.74 2.86 -5.60
C PRO A 366 27.15 3.23 -5.20
N GLN A 367 28.15 2.50 -5.67
CA GLN A 367 29.56 2.84 -5.45
C GLN A 367 29.97 3.97 -6.39
N THR A 368 29.28 5.10 -6.32
CA THR A 368 29.63 6.31 -7.04
C THR A 368 30.25 7.32 -6.07
N PRO A 369 31.17 8.17 -6.51
CA PRO A 369 31.83 9.15 -5.63
C PRO A 369 30.83 10.03 -4.88
N GLU A 370 29.74 10.40 -5.52
CA GLU A 370 28.68 11.27 -5.00
C GLU A 370 27.98 10.68 -3.79
N THR A 371 27.80 9.36 -3.77
CA THR A 371 27.01 8.65 -2.76
C THR A 371 27.53 8.91 -1.35
N TYR A 372 28.85 8.94 -1.17
CA TYR A 372 29.45 9.16 0.15
C TYR A 372 29.16 10.55 0.70
N TYR A 373 29.14 11.57 -0.15
CA TYR A 373 28.86 12.95 0.25
C TYR A 373 27.39 13.23 0.47
N LEU A 374 26.52 12.49 -0.21
CA LEU A 374 25.08 12.71 -0.20
C LEU A 374 24.35 11.83 0.83
N LEU A 375 25.05 10.99 1.60
CA LEU A 375 24.46 10.11 2.60
C LEU A 375 23.51 10.84 3.57
N GLU A 376 23.92 11.97 4.10
CA GLU A 376 23.09 12.78 5.00
C GLU A 376 21.88 13.36 4.27
N LEU A 377 22.06 13.87 3.06
CA LEU A 377 20.97 14.37 2.21
C LEU A 377 20.00 13.24 1.84
N MET A 378 20.55 12.11 1.41
CA MET A 378 19.75 10.93 1.07
C MET A 378 18.97 10.36 2.26
N ALA A 379 19.41 10.62 3.49
CA ALA A 379 18.69 10.25 4.71
C ALA A 379 17.60 11.27 5.10
N THR A 380 17.52 12.43 4.44
CA THR A 380 16.45 13.41 4.72
C THR A 380 15.12 12.94 4.15
N HIS A 381 14.05 13.27 4.84
CA HIS A 381 12.70 12.89 4.42
C HIS A 381 12.34 13.46 3.03
N GLU A 382 12.62 14.72 2.80
CA GLU A 382 12.35 15.40 1.52
C GLU A 382 13.06 14.74 0.34
N PHE A 383 14.34 14.38 0.49
CA PHE A 383 15.08 13.70 -0.58
C PHE A 383 14.56 12.29 -0.82
N GLN A 384 14.28 11.54 0.25
CA GLN A 384 13.70 10.19 0.17
C GLN A 384 12.34 10.19 -0.52
N GLU A 385 11.48 11.13 -0.18
CA GLU A 385 10.18 11.29 -0.82
C GLU A 385 10.33 11.65 -2.31
N SER A 386 11.19 12.59 -2.62
CA SER A 386 11.46 13.02 -4.00
C SER A 386 12.04 11.90 -4.85
N LEU A 387 12.96 11.13 -4.29
CA LEU A 387 13.56 9.96 -4.96
C LEU A 387 12.50 8.88 -5.20
N GLN A 388 11.67 8.60 -4.21
CA GLN A 388 10.62 7.62 -4.36
C GLN A 388 9.59 8.04 -5.42
N ASN A 389 9.22 9.31 -5.45
CA ASN A 389 8.33 9.83 -6.49
C ASN A 389 8.93 9.63 -7.90
N TYR A 390 10.23 9.82 -8.06
CA TYR A 390 10.92 9.55 -9.33
C TYR A 390 10.90 8.07 -9.71
N LEU A 391 11.14 7.17 -8.73
CA LEU A 391 11.10 5.72 -8.92
C LEU A 391 9.70 5.21 -9.26
N ASP A 392 8.67 5.77 -8.61
CA ASP A 392 7.27 5.44 -8.89
C ASP A 392 6.88 5.85 -10.33
N LEU A 393 7.35 7.03 -10.78
CA LEU A 393 7.17 7.47 -12.17
C LEU A 393 7.87 6.55 -13.17
N GLU A 394 9.09 6.09 -12.87
CA GLU A 394 9.82 5.14 -13.73
C GLU A 394 9.11 3.77 -13.80
N GLN A 395 8.57 3.28 -12.69
CA GLN A 395 7.76 2.06 -12.68
C GLN A 395 6.48 2.25 -13.51
N LEU A 396 5.82 3.40 -13.35
CA LEU A 396 4.62 3.72 -14.14
C LEU A 396 4.93 3.79 -15.64
N ARG A 397 6.05 4.41 -16.03
CA ARG A 397 6.51 4.46 -17.42
C ARG A 397 6.65 3.06 -18.01
N ARG A 398 7.31 2.15 -17.28
CA ARG A 398 7.49 0.75 -17.72
C ARG A 398 6.16 0.00 -17.84
N LYS A 399 5.23 0.23 -16.91
CA LYS A 399 3.89 -0.38 -16.99
C LYS A 399 3.12 0.13 -18.19
N LEU A 400 3.19 1.43 -18.48
CA LEU A 400 2.54 1.99 -19.68
C LEU A 400 3.13 1.42 -20.97
N GLU A 401 4.45 1.21 -21.03
CA GLU A 401 5.12 0.54 -22.16
C GLU A 401 4.64 -0.92 -22.31
N ALA A 402 4.58 -1.67 -21.21
CA ALA A 402 4.08 -3.06 -21.22
C ALA A 402 2.62 -3.10 -21.69
N TRP A 403 1.75 -2.24 -21.17
CA TRP A 403 0.35 -2.19 -21.60
C TRP A 403 0.16 -1.83 -23.06
N GLN A 404 1.05 -1.02 -23.62
CA GLN A 404 1.00 -0.73 -25.05
C GLN A 404 1.25 -2.01 -25.88
N GLY A 405 2.17 -2.86 -25.43
CA GLY A 405 2.40 -4.19 -26.01
C GLY A 405 1.21 -5.14 -25.82
N ASP A 406 0.58 -5.12 -24.63
CA ASP A 406 -0.60 -5.93 -24.34
C ASP A 406 -1.79 -5.56 -25.24
N LEU A 407 -1.97 -4.26 -25.56
CA LEU A 407 -3.01 -3.83 -26.48
C LEU A 407 -2.84 -4.42 -27.90
N ASP A 408 -1.61 -4.60 -28.37
CA ASP A 408 -1.35 -5.25 -29.66
C ASP A 408 -1.78 -6.72 -29.64
N ALA A 409 -1.48 -7.42 -28.52
CA ALA A 409 -1.92 -8.80 -28.31
C ALA A 409 -3.46 -8.91 -28.21
N PHE A 410 -4.13 -7.95 -27.57
CA PHE A 410 -5.59 -7.93 -27.53
C PHE A 410 -6.23 -7.68 -28.91
N GLU A 411 -5.65 -6.79 -29.73
CA GLU A 411 -6.10 -6.59 -31.11
C GLU A 411 -6.01 -7.89 -31.92
N GLU A 412 -4.91 -8.63 -31.77
CA GLU A 412 -4.74 -9.93 -32.44
C GLU A 412 -5.76 -10.95 -31.95
N MET A 413 -5.97 -11.07 -30.65
CA MET A 413 -6.99 -11.97 -30.09
C MET A 413 -8.40 -11.64 -30.57
N ILE A 414 -8.75 -10.35 -30.66
CA ILE A 414 -10.06 -9.89 -31.15
C ILE A 414 -10.20 -10.26 -32.62
N ALA A 415 -9.17 -10.04 -33.44
CA ALA A 415 -9.17 -10.41 -34.84
C ALA A 415 -9.39 -11.92 -35.03
N GLN A 416 -8.67 -12.76 -34.28
CA GLN A 416 -8.80 -14.22 -34.31
C GLN A 416 -10.21 -14.67 -33.85
N ARG A 417 -10.75 -14.08 -32.78
CA ARG A 417 -12.11 -14.38 -32.33
C ARG A 417 -13.16 -13.98 -33.37
N ARG A 418 -13.02 -12.83 -33.98
CA ARG A 418 -13.90 -12.34 -35.03
C ARG A 418 -13.89 -13.31 -36.22
N GLU A 419 -12.72 -13.73 -36.67
CA GLU A 419 -12.58 -14.70 -37.75
C GLU A 419 -13.23 -16.05 -37.43
N TYR A 420 -13.07 -16.53 -36.21
CA TYR A 420 -13.64 -17.79 -35.75
C TYR A 420 -15.16 -17.75 -35.58
N TYR A 421 -15.71 -16.73 -34.94
CA TYR A 421 -17.13 -16.67 -34.56
C TYR A 421 -18.04 -16.12 -35.65
N THR A 422 -17.58 -15.21 -36.51
CA THR A 422 -18.41 -14.60 -37.57
C THR A 422 -19.13 -15.64 -38.42
N PRO A 423 -18.50 -16.71 -38.93
CA PRO A 423 -19.21 -17.72 -39.72
C PRO A 423 -20.18 -18.58 -38.89
N LEU A 424 -20.00 -18.66 -37.58
CA LEU A 424 -20.84 -19.47 -36.69
C LEU A 424 -22.09 -18.71 -36.19
N LEU A 425 -22.09 -17.39 -36.20
CA LEU A 425 -23.18 -16.57 -35.69
C LEU A 425 -24.56 -16.91 -36.27
N PRO A 426 -24.72 -17.12 -37.60
CA PRO A 426 -26.04 -17.47 -38.15
C PRO A 426 -26.59 -18.82 -37.64
N VAL A 427 -25.67 -19.75 -37.36
CA VAL A 427 -26.05 -21.08 -36.82
C VAL A 427 -26.44 -20.94 -35.36
N ILE A 428 -25.62 -20.25 -34.56
CA ILE A 428 -25.86 -20.00 -33.14
C ILE A 428 -27.19 -19.27 -32.94
N ASP A 429 -27.47 -18.25 -33.74
CA ASP A 429 -28.75 -17.50 -33.64
C ASP A 429 -29.98 -18.34 -34.05
N ARG A 430 -29.85 -19.22 -35.02
CA ARG A 430 -30.93 -20.13 -35.39
C ARG A 430 -31.24 -21.12 -34.27
N GLU A 431 -30.20 -21.76 -33.74
CA GLU A 431 -30.33 -22.72 -32.65
C GLU A 431 -30.86 -22.04 -31.38
N PHE A 432 -30.42 -20.82 -31.10
CA PHE A 432 -30.94 -20.02 -29.97
C PHE A 432 -32.45 -19.79 -30.10
N ARG A 433 -32.93 -19.32 -31.26
CA ARG A 433 -34.35 -19.08 -31.49
C ARG A 433 -35.18 -20.37 -31.35
N HIS A 434 -34.60 -21.48 -31.79
CA HIS A 434 -35.27 -22.79 -31.66
C HIS A 434 -35.37 -23.20 -30.19
N LEU A 435 -34.31 -23.15 -29.45
CA LEU A 435 -34.27 -23.47 -28.01
C LEU A 435 -35.14 -22.52 -27.18
N ASP A 436 -35.11 -21.22 -27.46
CA ASP A 436 -35.93 -20.22 -26.75
C ASP A 436 -37.42 -20.51 -26.96
N SER A 437 -37.84 -20.79 -28.18
CA SER A 437 -39.24 -21.13 -28.47
C SER A 437 -39.68 -22.44 -27.82
N GLN A 438 -38.81 -23.46 -27.81
CA GLN A 438 -39.12 -24.73 -27.14
C GLN A 438 -39.21 -24.56 -25.62
N MET A 439 -38.30 -23.81 -25.02
CA MET A 439 -38.28 -23.57 -23.59
C MET A 439 -39.55 -22.86 -23.13
N ARG A 440 -39.94 -21.79 -23.84
CA ARG A 440 -41.21 -21.06 -23.54
C ARG A 440 -42.42 -21.97 -23.64
N LEU A 441 -42.49 -22.78 -24.67
CA LEU A 441 -43.60 -23.73 -24.84
C LEU A 441 -43.66 -24.76 -23.71
N ARG A 442 -42.53 -25.30 -23.31
CA ARG A 442 -42.46 -26.30 -22.22
C ARG A 442 -42.79 -25.70 -20.86
N LEU A 443 -42.35 -24.50 -20.58
CA LEU A 443 -42.71 -23.76 -19.35
C LEU A 443 -44.24 -23.52 -19.31
N GLU A 444 -44.83 -23.07 -20.42
CA GLU A 444 -46.25 -22.82 -20.50
C GLU A 444 -47.07 -24.12 -20.33
N GLN A 445 -46.61 -25.23 -20.92
CA GLN A 445 -47.24 -26.54 -20.75
C GLN A 445 -47.17 -27.02 -19.29
N ARG A 446 -46.00 -26.89 -18.65
CA ARG A 446 -45.79 -27.24 -17.25
C ARG A 446 -46.74 -26.42 -16.36
N ASP A 447 -46.76 -25.09 -16.54
CA ASP A 447 -47.60 -24.20 -15.75
C ASP A 447 -49.10 -24.52 -15.92
N ARG A 448 -49.55 -24.85 -17.13
CA ARG A 448 -50.93 -25.29 -17.38
C ARG A 448 -51.24 -26.60 -16.65
N ILE A 449 -50.32 -27.58 -16.64
CA ILE A 449 -50.49 -28.85 -15.92
C ILE A 449 -50.52 -28.58 -14.42
N ALA A 450 -49.57 -27.81 -13.89
CA ALA A 450 -49.52 -27.46 -12.47
C ALA A 450 -50.79 -26.75 -12.00
N GLN A 451 -51.30 -25.78 -12.79
CA GLN A 451 -52.50 -25.06 -12.47
C GLN A 451 -53.75 -25.98 -12.51
N ARG A 452 -53.81 -26.91 -13.48
CA ARG A 452 -54.90 -27.89 -13.54
C ARG A 452 -54.90 -28.82 -12.33
N LEU A 453 -53.76 -29.39 -11.97
CA LEU A 453 -53.63 -30.27 -10.80
C LEU A 453 -53.95 -29.51 -9.51
N LYS A 454 -53.52 -28.26 -9.38
CA LYS A 454 -53.84 -27.41 -8.24
C LYS A 454 -55.36 -27.13 -8.12
N ASN A 455 -56.00 -26.87 -9.24
CA ASN A 455 -57.45 -26.67 -9.26
C ASN A 455 -58.21 -27.96 -8.88
N MET A 456 -57.70 -29.14 -9.27
CA MET A 456 -58.27 -30.45 -8.95
C MET A 456 -58.12 -30.83 -7.48
N LEU A 457 -57.19 -30.24 -6.73
CA LEU A 457 -57.14 -30.34 -5.27
C LEU A 457 -58.33 -29.67 -4.59
N VAL A 458 -58.82 -28.57 -5.17
CA VAL A 458 -59.98 -27.82 -4.61
C VAL A 458 -61.32 -28.41 -5.07
N VAL A 459 -61.39 -28.75 -6.35
CA VAL A 459 -62.58 -29.35 -6.94
C VAL A 459 -62.20 -30.59 -7.75
N PRO A 460 -62.41 -31.81 -7.22
CA PRO A 460 -62.05 -33.03 -7.93
C PRO A 460 -62.75 -33.12 -9.32
N ARG A 461 -61.92 -33.37 -10.34
CA ARG A 461 -62.40 -33.53 -11.73
C ARG A 461 -61.80 -34.82 -12.31
N PRO A 462 -62.43 -35.98 -11.96
CA PRO A 462 -61.98 -37.29 -12.39
C PRO A 462 -61.92 -37.46 -13.91
N ASP A 463 -62.80 -36.78 -14.63
CA ASP A 463 -62.87 -36.72 -16.09
C ASP A 463 -61.55 -36.25 -16.75
N TYR A 464 -60.77 -35.39 -16.08
CA TYR A 464 -59.55 -34.91 -16.62
C TYR A 464 -58.40 -35.95 -16.56
N LEU A 465 -58.46 -36.91 -15.66
CA LEU A 465 -57.51 -38.01 -15.51
C LEU A 465 -58.00 -39.32 -16.16
N ALA A 466 -59.12 -39.28 -16.89
CA ALA A 466 -59.55 -40.41 -17.67
C ALA A 466 -58.54 -40.79 -18.75
N THR A 467 -58.28 -42.07 -18.90
CA THR A 467 -57.43 -42.63 -19.96
C THR A 467 -58.02 -42.34 -21.35
N SER A 468 -57.16 -42.40 -22.39
CA SER A 468 -57.60 -42.21 -23.77
C SER A 468 -58.74 -43.18 -24.17
N GLY A 469 -58.65 -44.43 -23.71
CA GLY A 469 -59.69 -45.42 -23.92
C GLY A 469 -61.02 -45.05 -23.23
N GLU A 470 -60.96 -44.60 -21.97
CA GLU A 470 -62.13 -44.13 -21.22
C GLU A 470 -62.77 -42.88 -21.83
N ARG A 471 -61.97 -41.96 -22.36
CA ARG A 471 -62.51 -40.80 -23.08
C ARG A 471 -63.23 -41.19 -24.37
N ILE A 472 -62.60 -42.07 -25.17
CA ILE A 472 -63.24 -42.58 -26.37
C ILE A 472 -64.58 -43.29 -26.01
N CYS A 473 -64.55 -44.18 -25.00
CA CYS A 473 -65.79 -44.83 -24.52
C CYS A 473 -66.84 -43.82 -24.03
N SER A 474 -66.43 -42.75 -23.33
CA SER A 474 -67.30 -41.68 -22.86
C SER A 474 -67.98 -40.93 -24.05
N GLU A 475 -67.21 -40.63 -25.08
CA GLU A 475 -67.67 -39.97 -26.30
C GLU A 475 -68.62 -40.87 -27.06
N GLU A 476 -68.28 -42.16 -27.24
CA GLU A 476 -69.16 -43.13 -27.91
C GLU A 476 -70.49 -43.33 -27.15
N ILE A 477 -70.39 -43.45 -25.80
CA ILE A 477 -71.63 -43.53 -24.97
C ILE A 477 -72.42 -42.25 -25.13
N GLY A 478 -71.79 -41.06 -25.16
CA GLY A 478 -72.50 -39.80 -25.41
C GLY A 478 -73.18 -39.73 -26.77
N LEU A 479 -72.48 -40.20 -27.82
CA LEU A 479 -73.07 -40.30 -29.16
C LEU A 479 -74.25 -41.28 -29.22
N LEU A 480 -74.18 -42.41 -28.52
CA LEU A 480 -75.27 -43.37 -28.41
C LEU A 480 -76.47 -42.78 -27.66
N GLU A 481 -76.25 -42.05 -26.59
CA GLU A 481 -77.27 -41.32 -25.85
C GLU A 481 -77.97 -40.25 -26.71
N GLN A 482 -77.17 -39.49 -27.45
CA GLN A 482 -77.69 -38.47 -28.35
C GLN A 482 -78.52 -39.09 -29.48
N ARG A 483 -78.09 -40.22 -30.01
CA ARG A 483 -78.90 -40.98 -31.00
C ARG A 483 -80.18 -41.51 -30.41
N LEU A 484 -80.17 -41.98 -29.13
CA LEU A 484 -81.32 -42.41 -28.41
C LEU A 484 -82.35 -41.29 -28.16
N SER A 485 -81.78 -40.08 -27.80
CA SER A 485 -82.63 -38.91 -27.53
C SER A 485 -83.21 -38.25 -28.80
N SER A 486 -82.51 -38.40 -29.94
CA SER A 486 -82.93 -37.82 -31.23
C SER A 486 -83.64 -38.77 -32.15
N GLY A 487 -83.72 -40.05 -31.85
CA GLY A 487 -84.30 -41.08 -32.70
C GLY A 487 -85.72 -41.43 -32.37
N GLY A 488 -86.55 -41.24 -33.37
CA GLY A 488 -87.94 -41.79 -33.31
C GLY A 488 -87.96 -43.32 -33.28
N SER A 489 -89.03 -43.87 -32.85
CA SER A 489 -89.58 -45.24 -32.70
C SER A 489 -88.80 -46.52 -33.11
N ALA A 490 -87.57 -46.49 -33.48
CA ALA A 490 -86.87 -47.65 -34.04
C ALA A 490 -85.77 -48.26 -33.12
N VAL A 491 -85.54 -47.73 -31.88
CA VAL A 491 -84.53 -48.28 -30.98
C VAL A 491 -85.21 -49.08 -29.86
N PRO A 492 -84.86 -50.37 -29.67
CA PRO A 492 -85.45 -51.19 -28.63
C PRO A 492 -85.25 -50.60 -27.23
N GLU A 493 -86.29 -50.50 -26.39
CA GLU A 493 -86.21 -49.98 -25.01
C GLU A 493 -85.16 -50.67 -24.16
N SER A 494 -84.74 -51.87 -24.50
CA SER A 494 -83.71 -52.63 -23.81
C SER A 494 -82.33 -52.03 -23.90
N PHE A 495 -82.01 -51.07 -24.80
CA PHE A 495 -80.69 -50.44 -24.96
C PHE A 495 -80.49 -49.32 -23.95
N THR A 496 -81.52 -48.59 -23.56
CA THR A 496 -81.38 -47.49 -22.59
C THR A 496 -80.79 -47.95 -21.25
N PRO A 497 -81.23 -49.05 -20.60
CA PRO A 497 -80.63 -49.51 -19.36
C PRO A 497 -79.23 -50.06 -19.54
N ARG A 498 -78.90 -50.55 -20.73
CA ARG A 498 -77.55 -51.02 -21.03
C ARG A 498 -76.57 -49.85 -21.15
N ILE A 499 -76.89 -48.80 -21.84
CA ILE A 499 -76.09 -47.62 -22.01
C ILE A 499 -75.92 -46.91 -20.66
N LYS A 500 -77.01 -46.80 -19.87
CA LYS A 500 -76.93 -46.25 -18.52
C LYS A 500 -75.99 -47.06 -17.62
N ARG A 501 -75.97 -48.39 -17.76
CA ARG A 501 -75.05 -49.27 -17.03
C ARG A 501 -73.64 -49.09 -17.48
N LEU A 502 -73.36 -48.99 -18.79
CA LEU A 502 -72.00 -48.75 -19.33
C LEU A 502 -71.50 -47.40 -18.85
N ARG A 503 -72.28 -46.34 -18.86
CA ARG A 503 -71.90 -45.05 -18.31
C ARG A 503 -71.63 -45.15 -16.82
N GLY A 504 -72.45 -45.86 -16.06
CA GLY A 504 -72.27 -46.08 -14.65
C GLY A 504 -70.97 -46.83 -14.34
N MET A 505 -70.65 -47.85 -15.12
CA MET A 505 -69.38 -48.60 -14.98
C MET A 505 -68.16 -47.73 -15.33
N LEU A 506 -68.27 -46.96 -16.41
CA LEU A 506 -67.18 -46.06 -16.80
C LEU A 506 -66.91 -44.99 -15.73
N HIS A 507 -67.99 -44.37 -15.24
CA HIS A 507 -67.90 -43.40 -14.17
C HIS A 507 -67.33 -44.03 -12.89
N TRP A 508 -67.76 -45.24 -12.53
CA TRP A 508 -67.22 -45.95 -11.36
C TRP A 508 -65.71 -46.17 -11.47
N ASN A 509 -65.26 -46.66 -12.61
CA ASN A 509 -63.85 -46.91 -12.83
C ASN A 509 -63.00 -45.60 -12.74
N ILE A 510 -63.45 -44.57 -13.42
CA ILE A 510 -62.79 -43.26 -13.38
C ILE A 510 -62.73 -42.66 -11.96
N TYR A 511 -63.82 -42.82 -11.19
CA TYR A 511 -63.87 -42.32 -9.79
C TYR A 511 -63.06 -43.17 -8.83
N THR A 512 -63.06 -44.48 -8.94
CA THR A 512 -62.35 -45.39 -8.04
C THR A 512 -60.85 -45.28 -8.20
N GLU A 513 -60.37 -45.00 -9.39
CA GLU A 513 -58.92 -44.84 -9.68
C GLU A 513 -58.43 -43.38 -9.59
N TYR A 514 -59.30 -42.44 -9.29
CA TYR A 514 -58.98 -41.03 -9.30
C TYR A 514 -57.80 -40.67 -8.39
N ASP A 515 -57.80 -41.09 -7.12
CA ASP A 515 -56.82 -40.75 -6.13
C ASP A 515 -55.41 -41.30 -6.52
N GLN A 516 -55.42 -42.53 -7.06
CA GLN A 516 -54.17 -43.13 -7.56
C GLN A 516 -53.65 -42.33 -8.76
N ARG A 517 -54.46 -42.08 -9.76
CA ARG A 517 -54.09 -41.34 -10.98
C ARG A 517 -53.71 -39.90 -10.68
N PHE A 518 -54.37 -39.28 -9.69
CA PHE A 518 -54.02 -37.94 -9.24
C PHE A 518 -52.61 -37.93 -8.57
N THR A 519 -52.33 -38.92 -7.73
CA THR A 519 -51.02 -39.06 -7.08
C THR A 519 -49.91 -39.31 -8.12
N GLU A 520 -50.16 -40.14 -9.11
CA GLU A 520 -49.24 -40.40 -10.22
C GLU A 520 -49.02 -39.14 -11.07
N ALA A 521 -50.08 -38.41 -11.41
CA ALA A 521 -49.98 -37.15 -12.15
C ALA A 521 -49.17 -36.09 -11.37
N TYR A 522 -49.33 -36.06 -10.05
CA TYR A 522 -48.56 -35.13 -9.20
C TYR A 522 -47.09 -35.51 -9.10
N ARG A 523 -46.76 -36.81 -9.04
CA ARG A 523 -45.35 -37.28 -9.13
C ARG A 523 -44.74 -36.89 -10.47
N HIS A 524 -45.46 -37.13 -11.59
CA HIS A 524 -44.99 -36.74 -12.91
C HIS A 524 -44.80 -35.23 -13.03
N LEU A 525 -45.58 -34.40 -12.32
CA LEU A 525 -45.35 -32.95 -12.27
C LEU A 525 -44.06 -32.62 -11.54
N LEU A 526 -43.75 -33.28 -10.41
CA LEU A 526 -42.49 -33.07 -9.68
C LEU A 526 -41.27 -33.50 -10.51
N ASP A 527 -41.35 -34.63 -11.21
CA ASP A 527 -40.33 -35.09 -12.13
C ASP A 527 -40.13 -34.08 -13.28
N LEU A 528 -41.26 -33.56 -13.82
CA LEU A 528 -41.22 -32.53 -14.87
C LEU A 528 -40.61 -31.21 -14.37
N ASP A 529 -40.91 -30.80 -13.13
CA ASP A 529 -40.32 -29.61 -12.53
C ASP A 529 -38.80 -29.74 -12.44
N HIS A 530 -38.31 -30.91 -12.00
CA HIS A 530 -36.89 -31.19 -11.95
C HIS A 530 -36.22 -31.13 -13.34
N GLU A 531 -36.83 -31.76 -14.35
CA GLU A 531 -36.33 -31.73 -15.73
C GLU A 531 -36.36 -30.30 -16.32
N VAL A 532 -37.39 -29.52 -16.01
CA VAL A 532 -37.47 -28.11 -16.43
C VAL A 532 -36.39 -27.26 -15.80
N ASP A 533 -36.05 -27.50 -14.54
CA ASP A 533 -34.94 -26.77 -13.88
C ASP A 533 -33.57 -27.13 -14.46
N LEU A 534 -33.34 -28.39 -14.82
CA LEU A 534 -32.13 -28.79 -15.55
C LEU A 534 -32.04 -28.09 -16.93
N LEU A 535 -33.17 -28.04 -17.65
CA LEU A 535 -33.25 -27.35 -18.95
C LEU A 535 -33.04 -25.85 -18.83
N LYS A 536 -33.52 -25.21 -17.75
CA LYS A 536 -33.26 -23.78 -17.48
C LYS A 536 -31.76 -23.51 -17.30
N ASN A 537 -31.07 -24.37 -16.56
CA ASN A 537 -29.63 -24.26 -16.37
C ASN A 537 -28.87 -24.38 -17.70
N GLN A 538 -29.23 -25.40 -18.51
CA GLN A 538 -28.65 -25.57 -19.84
C GLN A 538 -28.92 -24.38 -20.76
N TYR A 539 -30.13 -23.85 -20.73
CA TYR A 539 -30.54 -22.66 -21.49
C TYR A 539 -29.71 -21.43 -21.04
N THR A 540 -29.53 -21.26 -19.73
CA THR A 540 -28.71 -20.18 -19.20
C THR A 540 -27.26 -20.27 -19.67
N ASP A 541 -26.69 -21.47 -19.66
CA ASP A 541 -25.31 -21.70 -20.15
C ASP A 541 -25.21 -21.46 -21.67
N PHE A 542 -26.23 -21.80 -22.43
CA PHE A 542 -26.30 -21.50 -23.85
C PHE A 542 -26.41 -19.99 -24.13
N VAL A 543 -27.19 -19.26 -23.33
CA VAL A 543 -27.30 -17.79 -23.41
C VAL A 543 -25.93 -17.16 -23.14
N ARG A 544 -25.21 -17.61 -22.12
CA ARG A 544 -23.84 -17.15 -21.82
C ARG A 544 -22.88 -17.43 -22.98
N THR A 545 -22.93 -18.63 -23.53
CA THR A 545 -22.09 -19.02 -24.68
C THR A 545 -22.38 -18.15 -25.89
N ARG A 546 -23.67 -17.88 -26.16
CA ARG A 546 -24.09 -16.98 -27.25
C ARG A 546 -23.59 -15.57 -27.02
N GLN A 547 -23.74 -15.03 -25.82
CA GLN A 547 -23.21 -13.70 -25.46
C GLN A 547 -21.70 -13.64 -25.64
N ALA A 548 -20.99 -14.66 -25.17
CA ALA A 548 -19.54 -14.75 -25.39
C ALA A 548 -19.17 -14.78 -26.88
N ALA A 549 -19.92 -15.52 -27.71
CA ALA A 549 -19.70 -15.60 -29.15
C ALA A 549 -20.02 -14.30 -29.89
N THR A 550 -21.05 -13.55 -29.46
CA THR A 550 -21.49 -12.32 -30.14
C THR A 550 -20.83 -11.07 -29.61
N GLN A 551 -20.54 -11.00 -28.29
CA GLN A 551 -20.04 -9.79 -27.64
C GLN A 551 -18.53 -9.82 -27.35
N SER A 552 -17.85 -10.98 -27.49
CA SER A 552 -16.46 -11.13 -27.10
C SER A 552 -15.45 -10.34 -27.98
N TYR A 553 -15.91 -9.75 -29.05
CA TYR A 553 -15.07 -8.97 -29.99
C TYR A 553 -15.76 -7.69 -30.49
N GLU A 554 -17.06 -7.49 -30.28
CA GLU A 554 -17.74 -6.27 -30.72
C GLU A 554 -17.50 -5.10 -29.76
N GLY A 555 -17.18 -3.93 -30.32
CA GLY A 555 -16.97 -2.69 -29.55
C GLY A 555 -15.57 -2.52 -28.95
N TYR A 556 -14.77 -3.57 -28.86
CA TYR A 556 -13.43 -3.48 -28.27
C TYR A 556 -12.43 -2.72 -29.14
N ASP A 557 -12.57 -2.71 -30.46
CA ASP A 557 -11.69 -1.95 -31.38
C ASP A 557 -11.64 -0.45 -31.02
N GLU A 558 -12.79 0.13 -30.66
CA GLU A 558 -12.89 1.54 -30.25
C GLU A 558 -12.30 1.77 -28.87
N VAL A 559 -12.57 0.83 -27.94
CA VAL A 559 -12.04 0.86 -26.58
C VAL A 559 -10.52 0.78 -26.62
N ILE A 560 -9.94 -0.18 -27.36
CA ILE A 560 -8.49 -0.33 -27.50
C ILE A 560 -7.87 0.92 -28.10
N ARG A 561 -8.46 1.47 -29.16
CA ARG A 561 -7.98 2.72 -29.78
C ARG A 561 -7.98 3.89 -28.79
N SER A 562 -9.06 4.03 -28.04
CA SER A 562 -9.19 5.04 -26.98
C SER A 562 -8.14 4.83 -25.89
N GLN A 563 -7.95 3.58 -25.42
CA GLN A 563 -6.95 3.28 -24.40
C GLN A 563 -5.52 3.51 -24.90
N ARG A 564 -5.22 3.17 -26.15
CA ARG A 564 -3.91 3.46 -26.78
C ARG A 564 -3.59 4.96 -26.78
N ILE A 565 -4.56 5.80 -27.07
CA ILE A 565 -4.39 7.25 -27.00
C ILE A 565 -4.13 7.69 -25.55
N ARG A 566 -4.92 7.20 -24.61
CA ARG A 566 -4.79 7.54 -23.17
C ARG A 566 -3.45 7.07 -22.59
N ILE A 567 -2.98 5.88 -22.97
CA ILE A 567 -1.67 5.36 -22.53
C ILE A 567 -0.54 6.25 -23.08
N ARG A 568 -0.61 6.66 -24.34
CA ARG A 568 0.38 7.55 -24.93
C ARG A 568 0.40 8.93 -24.22
N GLU A 569 -0.77 9.55 -24.04
CA GLU A 569 -0.88 10.82 -23.32
C GLU A 569 -0.40 10.72 -21.87
N ALA A 570 -0.67 9.59 -21.21
CA ALA A 570 -0.15 9.32 -19.87
C ALA A 570 1.37 9.16 -19.89
N GLY A 571 1.93 8.47 -20.88
CA GLY A 571 3.37 8.32 -21.07
C GLY A 571 4.08 9.67 -21.24
N GLU A 572 3.57 10.53 -22.13
CA GLU A 572 4.10 11.88 -22.33
C GLU A 572 4.08 12.73 -21.03
N LYS A 573 3.00 12.64 -20.26
CA LYS A 573 2.90 13.32 -18.95
C LYS A 573 3.91 12.76 -17.95
N VAL A 574 4.09 11.45 -17.91
CA VAL A 574 5.07 10.78 -17.03
C VAL A 574 6.48 11.22 -17.37
N GLU A 575 6.85 11.30 -18.65
CA GLU A 575 8.18 11.77 -19.08
C GLU A 575 8.44 13.21 -18.65
N VAL A 576 7.46 14.10 -18.82
CA VAL A 576 7.58 15.50 -18.35
C VAL A 576 7.75 15.58 -16.84
N LEU A 577 6.97 14.78 -16.09
CA LEU A 577 7.08 14.74 -14.63
C LEU A 577 8.41 14.17 -14.18
N MET A 578 8.90 13.11 -14.82
CA MET A 578 10.22 12.52 -14.56
C MET A 578 11.35 13.50 -14.80
N ALA A 579 11.31 14.23 -15.93
CA ALA A 579 12.30 15.26 -16.23
C ALA A 579 12.31 16.36 -15.14
N ARG A 580 11.14 16.81 -14.72
CA ARG A 580 10.99 17.81 -13.66
C ARG A 580 11.48 17.30 -12.30
N GLN A 581 11.08 16.09 -11.91
CA GLN A 581 11.46 15.49 -10.63
C GLN A 581 12.97 15.16 -10.60
N GLY A 582 13.50 14.65 -11.72
CA GLY A 582 14.94 14.40 -11.88
C GLY A 582 15.75 15.68 -11.73
N HIS A 583 15.36 16.76 -12.42
CA HIS A 583 16.02 18.07 -12.30
C HIS A 583 15.98 18.62 -10.87
N MET A 584 14.87 18.44 -10.15
CA MET A 584 14.75 18.85 -8.75
C MET A 584 15.76 18.07 -7.86
N LEU A 585 15.82 16.75 -7.98
CA LEU A 585 16.77 15.91 -7.25
C LEU A 585 18.21 16.28 -7.54
N GLU A 586 18.54 16.48 -8.80
CA GLU A 586 19.88 16.92 -9.23
C GLU A 586 20.25 18.30 -8.66
N THR A 587 19.31 19.24 -8.70
CA THR A 587 19.51 20.60 -8.18
C THR A 587 19.78 20.59 -6.68
N VAL A 588 18.99 19.81 -5.91
CA VAL A 588 19.18 19.67 -4.46
C VAL A 588 20.53 19.03 -4.16
N ALA A 589 20.87 17.96 -4.88
CA ALA A 589 22.16 17.27 -4.70
C ALA A 589 23.34 18.17 -5.04
N VAL A 590 23.31 18.88 -6.18
CA VAL A 590 24.36 19.82 -6.58
C VAL A 590 24.47 20.98 -5.59
N SER A 591 23.36 21.52 -5.10
CA SER A 591 23.36 22.59 -4.09
C SER A 591 24.06 22.14 -2.81
N GLU A 592 23.77 20.93 -2.32
CA GLU A 592 24.40 20.38 -1.12
C GLU A 592 25.92 20.18 -1.32
N LEU A 593 26.32 19.60 -2.47
CA LEU A 593 27.75 19.43 -2.77
C LEU A 593 28.47 20.78 -2.92
N THR A 594 27.80 21.77 -3.51
CA THR A 594 28.39 23.12 -3.65
C THR A 594 28.61 23.77 -2.30
N LYS A 595 27.65 23.68 -1.38
CA LYS A 595 27.82 24.18 0.01
C LYS A 595 28.99 23.47 0.74
N ARG A 596 29.12 22.16 0.56
CA ARG A 596 30.24 21.39 1.15
C ARG A 596 31.58 21.82 0.54
N ARG A 597 31.61 22.01 -0.77
CA ARG A 597 32.78 22.49 -1.51
C ARG A 597 33.24 23.88 -1.03
N GLU A 598 32.31 24.83 -0.93
CA GLU A 598 32.59 26.19 -0.46
C GLU A 598 33.15 26.17 0.97
N ARG A 599 32.53 25.42 1.88
CA ARG A 599 33.04 25.26 3.25
C ARG A 599 34.45 24.65 3.28
N LEU A 600 34.69 23.61 2.47
CA LEU A 600 36.00 22.95 2.42
C LEU A 600 37.06 23.86 1.82
N ALA A 601 36.73 24.68 0.80
CA ALA A 601 37.62 25.70 0.27
C ALA A 601 37.96 26.76 1.32
N GLU A 602 37.03 27.18 2.15
CA GLU A 602 37.26 28.06 3.29
C GLU A 602 38.21 27.42 4.32
N PHE A 603 37.99 26.14 4.62
CA PHE A 603 38.86 25.38 5.51
C PHE A 603 40.30 25.26 4.94
N GLN A 604 40.43 25.06 3.63
CA GLN A 604 41.73 25.04 2.95
C GLN A 604 42.45 26.38 3.11
N ILE A 605 41.75 27.50 2.97
CA ILE A 605 42.35 28.83 3.19
C ILE A 605 42.80 28.99 4.65
N LYS A 606 41.95 28.64 5.61
CA LYS A 606 42.29 28.70 7.05
C LYS A 606 43.48 27.82 7.39
N ALA A 607 43.55 26.61 6.83
CA ALA A 607 44.67 25.70 7.03
C ALA A 607 46.01 26.28 6.49
N ARG A 608 45.98 26.93 5.30
CA ARG A 608 47.17 27.55 4.71
C ARG A 608 47.75 28.65 5.61
N PHE A 609 46.90 29.54 6.11
CA PHE A 609 47.33 30.62 7.02
C PHE A 609 47.84 30.05 8.35
N ALA A 610 47.11 29.09 8.93
CA ALA A 610 47.50 28.48 10.20
C ALA A 610 48.77 27.64 10.08
N MET A 611 49.01 26.99 8.94
CA MET A 611 50.24 26.30 8.64
C MET A 611 51.42 27.26 8.59
N ALA A 612 51.29 28.38 7.86
CA ALA A 612 52.34 29.39 7.75
C ALA A 612 52.70 30.02 9.10
N ASP A 613 51.71 30.39 9.92
CA ASP A 613 51.92 30.91 11.28
C ASP A 613 52.60 29.87 12.18
N SER A 614 52.15 28.61 12.13
CA SER A 614 52.75 27.53 12.92
C SER A 614 54.20 27.25 12.52
N TYR A 615 54.49 27.31 11.22
CA TYR A 615 55.86 27.14 10.72
C TYR A 615 56.77 28.28 11.16
N ASP A 616 56.34 29.54 11.06
CA ASP A 616 57.05 30.70 11.50
C ASP A 616 57.38 30.63 13.02
N ARG A 617 56.37 30.30 13.83
CA ARG A 617 56.56 30.11 15.29
C ARG A 617 57.50 28.95 15.62
N ALA A 618 57.38 27.81 14.91
CA ALA A 618 58.33 26.70 15.09
C ALA A 618 59.73 27.07 14.78
N THR A 619 60.00 27.86 13.71
CA THR A 619 61.33 28.34 13.31
C THR A 619 61.89 29.30 14.34
N ARG A 620 61.12 30.26 14.84
CA ARG A 620 61.48 31.19 15.88
C ARG A 620 61.87 30.48 17.20
N ALA A 621 61.04 29.50 17.62
CA ALA A 621 61.34 28.72 18.82
C ALA A 621 62.65 27.94 18.71
N GLN A 622 62.95 27.34 17.54
CA GLN A 622 64.20 26.65 17.29
C GLN A 622 65.41 27.60 17.27
N THR A 623 65.28 28.83 16.78
CA THR A 623 66.33 29.85 16.77
C THR A 623 66.62 30.31 18.19
N GLN A 624 65.62 30.59 19.01
CA GLN A 624 65.73 30.96 20.41
C GLN A 624 66.42 29.86 21.28
N GLU A 625 66.05 28.58 21.05
CA GLU A 625 66.72 27.45 21.72
C GLU A 625 68.18 27.33 21.34
N ARG A 626 68.55 27.60 20.07
CA ARG A 626 69.94 27.61 19.61
C ARG A 626 70.73 28.80 20.15
N GLU A 627 70.10 29.96 20.36
CA GLU A 627 70.75 31.15 20.95
C GLU A 627 70.88 31.04 22.48
N SER A 628 70.12 30.19 23.13
CA SER A 628 70.17 29.94 24.57
C SER A 628 71.09 28.78 25.00
N GLN A 629 71.53 27.95 24.03
CA GLN A 629 72.58 26.94 24.22
C GLN A 629 73.95 27.50 23.85
#